data_fc88f3d2f639b706f55ec08da0f83b25
#
_entry.id   fc88f3d2f639b706f55ec08da0f83b25
#
_cell.length_a   1.000
_cell.length_b   1.000
_cell.length_c   1.000
_cell.angle_alpha   90.00
_cell.angle_beta   90.00
_cell.angle_gamma   90.00
#
_symmetry.space_group_name_H-M   'P 1'
#
loop_
_entity.id
_entity.type
_entity.pdbx_description
1 polymer ?
#
loop_
_entity_poly.entity_id
_entity_poly.type
_entity_poly.pdbx_seq_one_letter_code
_entity_poly.pdbx_strand_id
1 'polypeptide(L)'
;MSADQTATAAGRNAGTPLHTDWFDAARVNLSAAERRSATLITRRSIKKNFQAAWLVRAIECIDLTTLAGDDTPERVRRLCEKAKRPVRADLVEALGLGHMPRVGAVCVYPTMVESAVSALAGSAIPVASVATGFPAGLTPLPQRLEEIRFAVAAGAAEIDIVITRAHVLNQNWTGLELLSIKWPLV
;
A
#
# COMPACT_ATOMS: atom_id res chain seq x y z
N MET A 1 -16.73 9.56 35.24
CA MET A 1 -16.12 10.63 34.43
C MET A 1 -15.41 9.93 33.30
N SER A 2 -16.08 9.85 32.17
CA SER A 2 -15.58 9.17 30.94
C SER A 2 -14.76 10.20 30.18
N ALA A 3 -13.47 9.95 30.01
CA ALA A 3 -12.61 10.76 29.15
C ALA A 3 -12.85 10.34 27.71
N ASP A 4 -13.45 11.24 26.97
CA ASP A 4 -13.66 11.23 25.55
C ASP A 4 -12.32 11.09 24.81
N GLN A 5 -12.04 9.91 24.25
CA GLN A 5 -10.91 9.67 23.35
C GLN A 5 -11.37 9.75 21.90
N THR A 6 -11.92 10.86 21.50
CA THR A 6 -11.94 11.27 20.10
C THR A 6 -10.56 11.83 19.74
N ALA A 7 -9.57 10.95 19.59
CA ALA A 7 -8.38 11.28 18.82
C ALA A 7 -8.82 11.43 17.37
N THR A 8 -9.12 12.66 16.97
CA THR A 8 -9.23 13.04 15.58
C THR A 8 -7.97 12.57 14.87
N ALA A 9 -8.10 11.60 13.98
CA ALA A 9 -7.05 11.24 13.06
C ALA A 9 -6.73 12.48 12.23
N ALA A 10 -5.78 13.29 12.72
CA ALA A 10 -5.18 14.33 11.90
C ALA A 10 -4.63 13.63 10.66
N GLY A 11 -5.23 13.90 9.52
CA GLY A 11 -4.94 13.21 8.28
C GLY A 11 -3.44 13.18 8.03
N ARG A 12 -2.87 11.99 7.92
CA ARG A 12 -1.45 11.75 7.66
C ARG A 12 -0.98 12.45 6.37
N ASN A 13 -1.91 12.73 5.46
CA ASN A 13 -1.69 13.45 4.21
C ASN A 13 -2.85 14.43 4.01
N ALA A 14 -2.66 15.68 4.40
CA ALA A 14 -3.47 16.75 3.84
C ALA A 14 -3.16 16.78 2.35
N GLY A 15 -4.10 16.36 1.50
CA GLY A 15 -3.91 16.35 0.06
C GLY A 15 -3.44 17.72 -0.44
N THR A 16 -2.59 17.72 -1.46
CA THR A 16 -2.19 18.93 -2.17
C THR A 16 -2.94 19.02 -3.50
N PRO A 17 -3.29 20.22 -3.98
CA PRO A 17 -3.84 20.37 -5.32
C PRO A 17 -2.90 19.77 -6.36
N LEU A 18 -3.46 19.19 -7.41
CA LEU A 18 -2.67 18.72 -8.55
C LEU A 18 -2.11 19.93 -9.31
N HIS A 19 -0.78 19.98 -9.43
CA HIS A 19 -0.08 20.99 -10.23
C HIS A 19 0.36 20.33 -11.54
N THR A 20 -0.40 20.53 -12.61
CA THR A 20 -0.13 19.93 -13.92
C THR A 20 1.16 20.42 -14.56
N ASP A 21 1.59 21.64 -14.23
CA ASP A 21 2.86 22.20 -14.64
C ASP A 21 4.08 21.37 -14.24
N TRP A 22 3.97 20.55 -13.19
CA TRP A 22 5.04 19.59 -12.83
C TRP A 22 5.28 18.55 -13.92
N PHE A 23 4.26 18.23 -14.68
CA PHE A 23 4.33 17.22 -15.74
C PHE A 23 4.69 17.82 -17.08
N ASP A 24 4.31 19.07 -17.34
CA ASP A 24 4.53 19.75 -18.63
C ASP A 24 6.02 19.92 -18.96
N ALA A 25 6.84 20.17 -17.94
CA ALA A 25 8.29 20.28 -18.05
C ALA A 25 9.03 18.93 -17.95
N ALA A 26 8.34 17.85 -17.53
CA ALA A 26 8.97 16.56 -17.32
C ALA A 26 9.43 15.94 -18.64
N ARG A 27 10.70 15.57 -18.70
CA ARG A 27 11.31 14.87 -19.84
C ARG A 27 12.11 13.69 -19.32
N VAL A 28 11.81 12.52 -19.84
CA VAL A 28 12.50 11.29 -19.46
C VAL A 28 13.31 10.76 -20.65
N ASN A 29 14.61 10.62 -20.45
CA ASN A 29 15.45 9.90 -21.40
C ASN A 29 15.39 8.41 -21.03
N LEU A 30 14.55 7.66 -21.75
CA LEU A 30 14.30 6.23 -21.49
C LEU A 30 15.61 5.42 -21.49
N SER A 31 16.46 5.60 -22.53
CA SER A 31 17.73 4.86 -22.63
C SER A 31 18.68 5.13 -21.46
N ALA A 32 18.70 6.35 -20.94
CA ALA A 32 19.50 6.69 -19.77
C ALA A 32 18.94 6.07 -18.49
N ALA A 33 17.60 6.07 -18.33
CA ALA A 33 16.93 5.45 -17.20
C ALA A 33 17.15 3.93 -17.17
N GLU A 34 16.98 3.26 -18.31
CA GLU A 34 17.21 1.82 -18.46
C GLU A 34 18.64 1.41 -18.16
N ARG A 35 19.62 2.13 -18.73
CA ARG A 35 21.05 1.87 -18.44
C ARG A 35 21.37 2.06 -16.96
N ARG A 36 20.80 3.10 -16.32
CA ARG A 36 21.01 3.34 -14.90
C ARG A 36 20.40 2.20 -14.08
N SER A 37 19.18 1.79 -14.37
CA SER A 37 18.49 0.68 -13.69
C SER A 37 19.29 -0.63 -13.82
N ALA A 38 19.71 -0.99 -15.04
CA ALA A 38 20.46 -2.20 -15.32
C ALA A 38 21.77 -2.30 -14.53
N THR A 39 22.37 -1.17 -14.21
CA THR A 39 23.63 -1.16 -13.46
C THR A 39 23.48 -1.11 -11.95
N LEU A 40 22.28 -0.91 -11.39
CA LEU A 40 22.07 -0.79 -9.95
C LEU A 40 22.50 -2.06 -9.19
N ILE A 41 22.18 -3.24 -9.75
CA ILE A 41 22.52 -4.53 -9.13
C ILE A 41 24.03 -4.72 -8.99
N THR A 42 24.83 -4.18 -9.92
CA THR A 42 26.28 -4.35 -9.96
C THR A 42 27.06 -3.22 -9.31
N ARG A 43 26.45 -2.06 -9.12
CA ARG A 43 27.15 -0.86 -8.60
C ARG A 43 27.46 -0.91 -7.11
N ARG A 44 26.59 -1.54 -6.33
CA ARG A 44 26.71 -1.61 -4.87
C ARG A 44 26.28 -2.98 -4.39
N SER A 45 27.08 -3.62 -3.57
CA SER A 45 26.66 -4.78 -2.80
C SER A 45 26.71 -4.42 -1.32
N ILE A 46 25.54 -4.55 -0.66
CA ILE A 46 25.45 -4.46 0.78
C ILE A 46 25.63 -5.87 1.31
N LYS A 47 26.53 -6.04 2.30
CA LYS A 47 26.91 -7.37 2.81
C LYS A 47 26.83 -7.42 4.33
N LYS A 48 26.79 -8.65 4.86
CA LYS A 48 26.85 -8.94 6.30
C LYS A 48 25.74 -8.22 7.09
N ASN A 49 26.09 -7.59 8.20
CA ASN A 49 25.14 -6.93 9.10
C ASN A 49 24.34 -5.80 8.44
N PHE A 50 24.96 -5.05 7.54
CA PHE A 50 24.23 -4.02 6.79
C PHE A 50 23.20 -4.62 5.85
N GLN A 51 23.51 -5.76 5.23
CA GLN A 51 22.52 -6.47 4.40
C GLN A 51 21.35 -6.99 5.26
N ALA A 52 21.63 -7.57 6.42
CA ALA A 52 20.61 -8.03 7.35
C ALA A 52 19.71 -6.87 7.81
N ALA A 53 20.30 -5.73 8.20
CA ALA A 53 19.54 -4.54 8.61
C ALA A 53 18.62 -4.03 7.49
N TRP A 54 19.10 -3.98 6.25
CA TRP A 54 18.27 -3.56 5.12
C TRP A 54 17.17 -4.56 4.77
N LEU A 55 17.42 -5.87 4.94
CA LEU A 55 16.38 -6.90 4.75
C LEU A 55 15.29 -6.79 5.81
N VAL A 56 15.65 -6.57 7.08
CA VAL A 56 14.68 -6.32 8.15
C VAL A 56 13.87 -5.07 7.84
N ARG A 57 14.54 -3.98 7.45
CA ARG A 57 13.85 -2.74 7.08
C ARG A 57 12.93 -2.92 5.87
N ALA A 58 13.34 -3.69 4.88
CA ALA A 58 12.49 -4.00 3.73
C ALA A 58 11.23 -4.76 4.15
N ILE A 59 11.34 -5.76 5.06
CA ILE A 59 10.18 -6.47 5.61
C ILE A 59 9.19 -5.51 6.27
N GLU A 60 9.68 -4.55 7.04
CA GLU A 60 8.84 -3.56 7.72
C GLU A 60 8.15 -2.57 6.77
N CYS A 61 8.60 -2.50 5.52
CA CYS A 61 8.00 -1.65 4.48
C CYS A 61 7.15 -2.45 3.47
N ILE A 62 6.96 -3.75 3.66
CA ILE A 62 6.17 -4.58 2.76
C ILE A 62 4.67 -4.41 3.07
N ASP A 63 3.88 -4.16 2.05
CA ASP A 63 2.46 -4.47 2.05
C ASP A 63 2.29 -5.92 1.64
N LEU A 64 2.09 -6.79 2.65
CA LEU A 64 1.97 -8.22 2.41
C LEU A 64 0.62 -8.51 1.75
N THR A 65 0.67 -8.88 0.48
CA THR A 65 -0.47 -8.82 -0.43
C THR A 65 -0.95 -10.20 -0.86
N THR A 66 -2.26 -10.38 -0.95
CA THR A 66 -2.92 -11.41 -1.73
C THR A 66 -4.05 -10.80 -2.53
N LEU A 67 -4.05 -11.03 -3.85
CA LEU A 67 -5.02 -10.50 -4.82
C LEU A 67 -5.41 -11.60 -5.80
N ALA A 68 -5.60 -12.81 -5.30
CA ALA A 68 -6.06 -13.94 -6.07
C ALA A 68 -7.60 -13.96 -6.10
N GLY A 69 -8.18 -14.23 -7.27
CA GLY A 69 -9.64 -14.30 -7.42
C GLY A 69 -10.31 -15.44 -6.64
N ASP A 70 -9.51 -16.36 -6.11
CA ASP A 70 -9.93 -17.50 -5.28
C ASP A 70 -9.54 -17.35 -3.80
N ASP A 71 -9.23 -16.13 -3.36
CA ASP A 71 -8.93 -15.88 -1.95
C ASP A 71 -10.13 -16.17 -1.06
N THR A 72 -9.83 -16.78 0.08
CA THR A 72 -10.81 -17.12 1.10
C THR A 72 -10.45 -16.43 2.43
N PRO A 73 -11.41 -16.23 3.35
CA PRO A 73 -11.12 -15.69 4.68
C PRO A 73 -10.01 -16.46 5.41
N GLU A 74 -9.94 -17.79 5.22
CA GLU A 74 -8.90 -18.64 5.80
C GLU A 74 -7.50 -18.33 5.25
N ARG A 75 -7.40 -18.11 3.93
CA ARG A 75 -6.15 -17.73 3.28
C ARG A 75 -5.68 -16.36 3.76
N VAL A 76 -6.59 -15.41 3.85
CA VAL A 76 -6.31 -14.07 4.38
C VAL A 76 -5.87 -14.13 5.85
N ARG A 77 -6.55 -14.92 6.69
CA ARG A 77 -6.14 -15.11 8.10
C ARG A 77 -4.72 -15.65 8.22
N ARG A 78 -4.37 -16.66 7.42
CA ARG A 78 -3.00 -17.19 7.38
C ARG A 78 -1.98 -16.15 6.91
N LEU A 79 -2.34 -15.29 5.98
CA LEU A 79 -1.51 -14.16 5.55
C LEU A 79 -1.28 -13.18 6.70
N CYS A 80 -2.33 -12.83 7.43
CA CYS A 80 -2.27 -11.94 8.59
C CYS A 80 -1.37 -12.51 9.71
N GLU A 81 -1.40 -13.80 9.94
CA GLU A 81 -0.48 -14.43 10.90
C GLU A 81 0.99 -14.35 10.46
N LYS A 82 1.26 -14.48 9.16
CA LYS A 82 2.60 -14.23 8.61
C LYS A 82 3.01 -12.77 8.74
N ALA A 83 2.06 -11.83 8.53
CA ALA A 83 2.30 -10.40 8.66
C ALA A 83 2.76 -10.01 10.08
N LYS A 84 2.16 -10.61 11.10
CA LYS A 84 2.52 -10.39 12.51
C LYS A 84 3.90 -10.96 12.87
N ARG A 85 4.33 -12.03 12.20
CA ARG A 85 5.56 -12.76 12.50
C ARG A 85 6.30 -13.14 11.21
N PRO A 86 6.77 -12.17 10.44
CA PRO A 86 7.40 -12.44 9.15
C PRO A 86 8.81 -13.03 9.26
N VAL A 87 9.42 -12.94 10.45
CA VAL A 87 10.76 -13.45 10.74
C VAL A 87 10.65 -14.52 11.82
N ARG A 88 11.40 -15.61 11.69
CA ARG A 88 11.47 -16.68 12.71
C ARG A 88 12.09 -16.13 14.00
N ALA A 89 11.58 -16.60 15.14
CA ALA A 89 12.02 -16.12 16.45
C ALA A 89 13.52 -16.33 16.72
N ASP A 90 14.08 -17.46 16.28
CA ASP A 90 15.51 -17.76 16.41
C ASP A 90 16.38 -16.78 15.60
N LEU A 91 15.88 -16.29 14.45
CA LEU A 91 16.59 -15.25 13.67
C LEU A 91 16.48 -13.87 14.31
N VAL A 92 15.35 -13.56 14.93
CA VAL A 92 15.17 -12.30 15.70
C VAL A 92 16.19 -12.25 16.84
N GLU A 93 16.36 -13.35 17.56
CA GLU A 93 17.35 -13.50 18.64
C GLU A 93 18.78 -13.41 18.09
N ALA A 94 19.10 -14.20 17.08
CA ALA A 94 20.46 -14.24 16.49
C ALA A 94 20.90 -12.89 15.89
N LEU A 95 19.94 -12.08 15.41
CA LEU A 95 20.22 -10.75 14.89
C LEU A 95 20.21 -9.67 15.98
N GLY A 96 19.88 -10.01 17.22
CA GLY A 96 19.80 -9.07 18.33
C GLY A 96 18.72 -8.00 18.15
N LEU A 97 17.62 -8.33 17.46
CA LEU A 97 16.52 -7.39 17.28
C LEU A 97 15.75 -7.26 18.60
N GLY A 98 15.56 -6.04 19.07
CA GLY A 98 14.86 -5.78 20.34
C GLY A 98 13.34 -6.05 20.28
N HIS A 99 12.80 -6.36 19.12
CA HIS A 99 11.37 -6.64 18.88
C HIS A 99 11.20 -7.56 17.69
N MET A 100 10.01 -8.18 17.60
CA MET A 100 9.61 -8.92 16.40
C MET A 100 9.30 -7.92 15.28
N PRO A 101 9.99 -7.96 14.14
CA PRO A 101 9.60 -7.19 12.96
C PRO A 101 8.18 -7.54 12.53
N ARG A 102 7.47 -6.60 11.96
CA ARG A 102 6.15 -6.80 11.35
C ARG A 102 6.11 -6.09 10.01
N VAL A 103 5.24 -6.53 9.12
CA VAL A 103 5.06 -5.88 7.82
C VAL A 103 4.41 -4.51 7.96
N GLY A 104 4.53 -3.67 6.93
CA GLY A 104 3.96 -2.33 6.88
C GLY A 104 2.43 -2.37 6.86
N ALA A 105 1.86 -3.22 6.00
CA ALA A 105 0.41 -3.43 5.88
C ALA A 105 0.10 -4.84 5.39
N VAL A 106 -1.19 -5.21 5.43
CA VAL A 106 -1.74 -6.35 4.67
C VAL A 106 -2.68 -5.79 3.63
N CYS A 107 -2.42 -6.12 2.35
CA CYS A 107 -3.21 -5.63 1.23
C CYS A 107 -4.07 -6.76 0.63
N VAL A 108 -5.36 -6.49 0.44
CA VAL A 108 -6.37 -7.45 -0.03
C VAL A 108 -7.39 -6.78 -0.95
N TYR A 109 -8.24 -7.58 -1.60
CA TYR A 109 -9.44 -7.07 -2.26
C TYR A 109 -10.48 -6.54 -1.25
N PRO A 110 -11.36 -5.60 -1.64
CA PRO A 110 -12.35 -4.98 -0.75
C PRO A 110 -13.19 -5.99 0.02
N THR A 111 -13.60 -7.08 -0.61
CA THR A 111 -14.41 -8.15 0.00
C THR A 111 -13.70 -8.94 1.11
N MET A 112 -12.38 -8.83 1.20
CA MET A 112 -11.55 -9.52 2.20
C MET A 112 -11.11 -8.60 3.35
N VAL A 113 -11.43 -7.31 3.29
CA VAL A 113 -11.00 -6.31 4.29
C VAL A 113 -11.47 -6.68 5.69
N GLU A 114 -12.75 -6.98 5.88
CA GLU A 114 -13.30 -7.35 7.20
C GLU A 114 -12.57 -8.56 7.81
N SER A 115 -12.26 -9.55 6.98
CA SER A 115 -11.52 -10.74 7.41
C SER A 115 -10.10 -10.39 7.85
N ALA A 116 -9.44 -9.49 7.12
CA ALA A 116 -8.09 -9.02 7.46
C ALA A 116 -8.10 -8.17 8.73
N VAL A 117 -9.04 -7.22 8.85
CA VAL A 117 -9.20 -6.37 10.05
C VAL A 117 -9.43 -7.23 11.29
N SER A 118 -10.34 -8.18 11.21
CA SER A 118 -10.60 -9.12 12.32
C SER A 118 -9.35 -9.92 12.69
N ALA A 119 -8.64 -10.45 11.69
CA ALA A 119 -7.43 -11.25 11.92
C ALA A 119 -6.26 -10.43 12.48
N LEU A 120 -6.17 -9.13 12.18
CA LEU A 120 -5.13 -8.23 12.65
C LEU A 120 -5.49 -7.49 13.93
N ALA A 121 -6.66 -7.76 14.51
CA ALA A 121 -7.08 -7.13 15.77
C ALA A 121 -6.00 -7.25 16.85
N GLY A 122 -5.73 -6.14 17.55
CA GLY A 122 -4.67 -6.05 18.56
C GLY A 122 -3.24 -5.95 18.00
N SER A 123 -3.04 -6.04 16.69
CA SER A 123 -1.77 -5.68 16.05
C SER A 123 -1.83 -4.22 15.58
N ALA A 124 -0.71 -3.56 15.42
CA ALA A 124 -0.71 -2.21 14.82
C ALA A 124 -0.44 -2.26 13.30
N ILE A 125 -0.78 -3.37 12.63
CA ILE A 125 -0.62 -3.55 11.19
C ILE A 125 -1.92 -3.06 10.52
N PRO A 126 -1.87 -2.03 9.66
CA PRO A 126 -3.04 -1.56 8.95
C PRO A 126 -3.47 -2.55 7.85
N VAL A 127 -4.73 -2.45 7.44
CA VAL A 127 -5.24 -3.13 6.26
C VAL A 127 -5.32 -2.13 5.12
N ALA A 128 -4.64 -2.45 4.02
CA ALA A 128 -4.77 -1.77 2.75
C ALA A 128 -5.76 -2.53 1.85
N SER A 129 -6.49 -1.80 1.02
CA SER A 129 -7.35 -2.41 0.00
C SER A 129 -7.07 -1.83 -1.36
N VAL A 130 -6.91 -2.71 -2.36
CA VAL A 130 -6.95 -2.23 -3.74
C VAL A 130 -8.34 -1.72 -4.08
N ALA A 131 -8.44 -0.73 -4.94
CA ALA A 131 -9.71 -0.18 -5.40
C ALA A 131 -9.58 0.46 -6.79
N THR A 132 -10.67 1.08 -7.25
CA THR A 132 -10.79 1.81 -8.51
C THR A 132 -10.69 0.92 -9.75
N GLY A 133 -11.25 -0.30 -9.64
CA GLY A 133 -11.30 -1.26 -10.74
C GLY A 133 -9.96 -1.96 -10.99
N PHE A 134 -9.23 -2.26 -9.90
CA PHE A 134 -7.99 -3.03 -9.98
C PHE A 134 -8.20 -4.39 -10.70
N PRO A 135 -7.27 -4.84 -11.58
CA PRO A 135 -6.00 -4.20 -11.91
C PRO A 135 -6.06 -3.22 -13.08
N ALA A 136 -7.14 -3.17 -13.84
CA ALA A 136 -7.19 -2.47 -15.11
C ALA A 136 -7.45 -0.95 -14.98
N GLY A 137 -8.18 -0.53 -13.96
CA GLY A 137 -8.57 0.86 -13.77
C GLY A 137 -9.54 1.38 -14.86
N LEU A 138 -10.42 0.52 -15.38
CA LEU A 138 -11.33 0.85 -16.48
C LEU A 138 -12.80 0.91 -16.07
N THR A 139 -13.11 0.64 -14.80
CA THR A 139 -14.47 0.78 -14.28
C THR A 139 -14.89 2.26 -14.30
N PRO A 140 -16.15 2.59 -14.62
CA PRO A 140 -16.64 3.97 -14.56
C PRO A 140 -16.46 4.62 -13.19
N LEU A 141 -16.21 5.92 -13.16
CA LEU A 141 -15.86 6.66 -11.94
C LEU A 141 -16.83 6.46 -10.77
N PRO A 142 -18.17 6.49 -10.96
CA PRO A 142 -19.09 6.29 -9.84
C PRO A 142 -18.87 4.96 -9.11
N GLN A 143 -18.69 3.87 -9.85
CA GLN A 143 -18.43 2.54 -9.28
C GLN A 143 -17.09 2.48 -8.55
N ARG A 144 -16.06 3.18 -9.06
CA ARG A 144 -14.77 3.26 -8.37
C ARG A 144 -14.87 3.95 -7.00
N LEU A 145 -15.69 5.00 -6.92
CA LEU A 145 -15.93 5.71 -5.68
C LEU A 145 -16.70 4.85 -4.68
N GLU A 146 -17.69 4.06 -5.15
CA GLU A 146 -18.41 3.11 -4.30
C GLU A 146 -17.51 1.99 -3.79
N GLU A 147 -16.59 1.49 -4.63
CA GLU A 147 -15.59 0.49 -4.22
C GLU A 147 -14.70 1.02 -3.09
N ILE A 148 -14.25 2.27 -3.18
CA ILE A 148 -13.49 2.91 -2.10
C ILE A 148 -14.34 3.01 -0.83
N ARG A 149 -15.59 3.51 -0.93
CA ARG A 149 -16.49 3.62 0.23
C ARG A 149 -16.73 2.28 0.90
N PHE A 150 -16.94 1.25 0.10
CA PHE A 150 -17.10 -0.12 0.59
C PHE A 150 -15.86 -0.59 1.38
N ALA A 151 -14.66 -0.42 0.82
CA ALA A 151 -13.42 -0.83 1.47
C ALA A 151 -13.19 -0.06 2.79
N VAL A 152 -13.43 1.26 2.80
CA VAL A 152 -13.31 2.08 4.01
C VAL A 152 -14.34 1.67 5.06
N ALA A 153 -15.59 1.45 4.68
CA ALA A 153 -16.65 0.99 5.60
C ALA A 153 -16.32 -0.39 6.20
N ALA A 154 -15.65 -1.26 5.43
CA ALA A 154 -15.16 -2.56 5.90
C ALA A 154 -13.93 -2.46 6.84
N GLY A 155 -13.36 -1.26 7.01
CA GLY A 155 -12.26 -0.99 7.94
C GLY A 155 -10.87 -0.90 7.30
N ALA A 156 -10.78 -0.70 5.98
CA ALA A 156 -9.49 -0.42 5.35
C ALA A 156 -8.93 0.92 5.86
N ALA A 157 -7.67 0.91 6.28
CA ALA A 157 -6.94 2.08 6.74
C ALA A 157 -6.20 2.78 5.59
N GLU A 158 -5.96 2.06 4.50
CA GLU A 158 -5.25 2.52 3.30
C GLU A 158 -5.98 2.03 2.05
N ILE A 159 -5.96 2.85 1.00
CA ILE A 159 -6.57 2.51 -0.30
C ILE A 159 -5.53 2.64 -1.40
N ASP A 160 -5.30 1.53 -2.11
CA ASP A 160 -4.46 1.47 -3.29
C ASP A 160 -5.30 1.72 -4.55
N ILE A 161 -5.22 2.93 -5.08
CA ILE A 161 -5.97 3.32 -6.27
C ILE A 161 -5.24 2.95 -7.56
N VAL A 162 -5.99 2.47 -8.54
CA VAL A 162 -5.49 2.27 -9.90
C VAL A 162 -5.91 3.43 -10.79
N ILE A 163 -4.93 4.11 -11.37
CA ILE A 163 -5.18 5.16 -12.34
C ILE A 163 -5.55 4.59 -13.71
N THR A 164 -6.37 5.30 -14.47
CA THR A 164 -6.61 4.98 -15.88
C THR A 164 -5.39 5.39 -16.70
N ARG A 165 -4.54 4.43 -17.02
CA ARG A 165 -3.28 4.65 -17.75
C ARG A 165 -3.46 5.40 -19.08
N ALA A 166 -4.60 5.16 -19.76
CA ALA A 166 -4.93 5.88 -21.00
C ALA A 166 -5.01 7.40 -20.80
N HIS A 167 -5.45 7.88 -19.65
CA HIS A 167 -5.44 9.33 -19.35
C HIS A 167 -4.01 9.86 -19.32
N VAL A 168 -3.08 9.15 -18.70
CA VAL A 168 -1.66 9.54 -18.68
C VAL A 168 -1.07 9.55 -20.08
N LEU A 169 -1.30 8.48 -20.86
CA LEU A 169 -0.77 8.34 -22.21
C LEU A 169 -1.32 9.41 -23.19
N ASN A 170 -2.55 9.86 -22.96
CA ASN A 170 -3.21 10.88 -23.76
C ASN A 170 -3.06 12.30 -23.16
N GLN A 171 -2.26 12.46 -22.10
CA GLN A 171 -2.09 13.72 -21.38
C GLN A 171 -3.43 14.34 -20.90
N ASN A 172 -4.41 13.50 -20.62
CA ASN A 172 -5.71 13.92 -20.10
C ASN A 172 -5.64 14.03 -18.56
N TRP A 173 -4.98 15.06 -18.09
CA TRP A 173 -4.74 15.29 -16.66
C TRP A 173 -6.03 15.54 -15.90
N THR A 174 -7.00 16.24 -16.50
CA THR A 174 -8.33 16.46 -15.91
C THR A 174 -9.07 15.15 -15.64
N GLY A 175 -8.99 14.19 -16.56
CA GLY A 175 -9.57 12.85 -16.35
C GLY A 175 -8.87 12.07 -15.24
N LEU A 176 -7.58 12.31 -15.04
CA LEU A 176 -6.80 11.71 -13.95
C LEU A 176 -7.13 12.37 -12.60
N GLU A 177 -7.25 13.69 -12.59
CA GLU A 177 -7.52 14.52 -11.40
C GLU A 177 -8.84 14.18 -10.73
N LEU A 178 -9.88 13.80 -11.49
CA LEU A 178 -11.17 13.39 -10.95
C LEU A 178 -11.09 12.23 -9.94
N LEU A 179 -10.04 11.40 -10.01
CA LEU A 179 -9.78 10.36 -9.01
C LEU A 179 -9.09 10.91 -7.76
N SER A 180 -8.32 12.01 -7.90
CA SER A 180 -7.50 12.58 -6.83
C SER A 180 -8.27 13.57 -5.94
N ILE A 181 -9.20 14.33 -6.52
CA ILE A 181 -9.87 15.47 -5.86
C ILE A 181 -10.99 15.05 -4.91
N LYS A 182 -11.53 13.85 -5.05
CA LYS A 182 -12.69 13.42 -4.25
C LYS A 182 -12.33 12.69 -2.95
N TRP A 183 -11.13 12.82 -2.49
CA TRP A 183 -10.70 12.38 -1.17
C TRP A 183 -10.55 13.59 -0.22
N PRO A 184 -11.08 13.59 1.01
CA PRO A 184 -11.69 12.51 1.77
C PRO A 184 -13.18 12.29 1.42
N LEU A 185 -13.57 11.02 1.35
CA LEU A 185 -14.94 10.56 1.06
C LEU A 185 -15.83 10.45 2.32
N VAL A 186 -15.51 11.21 3.36
CA VAL A 186 -16.30 11.27 4.61
C VAL A 186 -16.75 12.69 4.83
#